data_61e33b997a117706062bc106e9d2248c
#
_entry.id   61e33b997a117706062bc106e9d2248c
#
_cell.length_a   1.000
_cell.length_b   1.000
_cell.length_c   1.000
_cell.angle_alpha   90.00
_cell.angle_beta   90.00
_cell.angle_gamma   90.00
#
_symmetry.space_group_name_H-M   'P 1'
#
loop_
_entity.id
_entity.type
_entity.pdbx_description
1 polymer ?
#
loop_
_entity_poly.entity_id
_entity_poly.type
_entity_poly.pdbx_seq_one_letter_code
_entity_poly.pdbx_strand_id
1 'polypeptide(L)'
;MYDELLDLWDLPRPRELVRTAFGMSNESYFVHSAAGAHVLRVYVAKPLQGIRFEHEVLRRLVEADLPFRVPQPLPSRRGDTIALDVDTARHGALFPRIPGETLDDGDTAAVARAAEAFARLDMALGGIERTDIPAPVFAGDLRAMHPAVTSLADLDDVISQPGREMLERVAESAGPIYASLPTQLIHGDFSFGNVLVGSGRVRGIVDFEYSGRDVRAMELAAGLSSVILRSRGEVLWRPVLHGYLGTQRLDLTELAALPALAVLHWAVIVVWWAGRSIEGRPFADGLGALVDRALIVDRWMDARGPELVAEALRAST
;
A
#
# COMPACT_ATOMS: atom_id res chain seq x y z
N MET A 1 20.97 -3.18 18.22
CA MET A 1 20.57 -1.81 17.91
C MET A 1 19.24 -1.50 18.61
N TYR A 2 18.12 -2.15 18.40
CA TYR A 2 16.84 -1.83 19.06
C TYR A 2 16.44 -2.77 20.22
N ASP A 3 17.37 -3.49 20.84
CA ASP A 3 17.05 -4.43 21.91
C ASP A 3 16.60 -3.69 23.19
N GLU A 4 17.14 -2.49 23.45
CA GLU A 4 16.69 -1.63 24.56
C GLU A 4 15.31 -1.03 24.31
N LEU A 5 14.98 -0.66 23.06
CA LEU A 5 13.63 -0.23 22.69
C LEU A 5 12.60 -1.32 23.04
N LEU A 6 12.94 -2.59 22.84
CA LEU A 6 12.07 -3.74 23.17
C LEU A 6 11.83 -3.92 24.68
N ASP A 7 12.62 -3.31 25.57
CA ASP A 7 12.37 -3.33 27.01
C ASP A 7 11.12 -2.52 27.41
N LEU A 8 10.61 -1.69 26.49
CA LEU A 8 9.33 -1.00 26.68
C LEU A 8 8.12 -1.93 26.54
N TRP A 9 8.30 -3.15 26.03
CA TRP A 9 7.31 -4.22 26.02
C TRP A 9 7.76 -5.37 26.94
N ASP A 10 6.80 -6.17 27.43
CA ASP A 10 7.10 -7.31 28.33
C ASP A 10 7.59 -8.53 27.55
N LEU A 11 8.65 -8.33 26.77
CA LEU A 11 9.30 -9.43 26.07
C LEU A 11 10.47 -9.99 26.88
N PRO A 12 10.46 -11.30 27.22
CA PRO A 12 11.55 -11.92 27.94
C PRO A 12 12.85 -11.95 27.13
N ARG A 13 13.98 -11.84 27.81
CA ARG A 13 15.32 -12.07 27.24
C ARG A 13 15.71 -13.56 27.38
N PRO A 14 16.56 -14.12 26.51
CA PRO A 14 17.18 -13.46 25.36
C PRO A 14 16.19 -13.25 24.22
N ARG A 15 16.50 -12.24 23.37
CA ARG A 15 15.74 -11.90 22.16
C ARG A 15 16.66 -11.95 20.95
N GLU A 16 16.16 -12.50 19.86
CA GLU A 16 16.85 -12.46 18.58
C GLU A 16 16.14 -11.48 17.65
N LEU A 17 16.87 -10.52 17.11
CA LEU A 17 16.38 -9.54 16.14
C LEU A 17 16.98 -9.83 14.77
N VAL A 18 16.13 -10.15 13.80
CA VAL A 18 16.54 -10.40 12.42
C VAL A 18 15.90 -9.33 11.53
N ARG A 19 16.72 -8.48 10.90
CA ARG A 19 16.20 -7.47 9.98
C ARG A 19 15.49 -8.16 8.81
N THR A 20 14.29 -7.68 8.45
CA THR A 20 13.58 -8.20 7.29
C THR A 20 14.23 -7.68 6.00
N ALA A 21 14.17 -8.48 4.94
CA ALA A 21 14.62 -8.07 3.61
C ALA A 21 13.63 -7.11 2.93
N PHE A 22 12.44 -6.91 3.51
CA PHE A 22 11.35 -6.13 2.94
C PHE A 22 11.14 -4.83 3.74
N GLY A 23 10.64 -3.82 3.08
CA GLY A 23 10.35 -2.49 3.63
C GLY A 23 11.32 -1.44 3.08
N MET A 24 10.79 -0.53 2.24
CA MET A 24 11.58 0.55 1.62
C MET A 24 11.52 1.84 2.43
N SER A 25 10.42 2.06 3.14
CA SER A 25 10.16 3.31 3.86
C SER A 25 10.47 3.23 5.35
N ASN A 26 10.35 2.04 5.96
CA ASN A 26 10.55 1.79 7.38
C ASN A 26 11.52 0.62 7.58
N GLU A 27 12.10 0.52 8.79
CA GLU A 27 12.89 -0.64 9.17
C GLU A 27 12.00 -1.64 9.90
N SER A 28 12.05 -2.91 9.50
CA SER A 28 11.31 -3.98 10.17
C SER A 28 12.23 -5.10 10.61
N TYR A 29 11.95 -5.66 11.79
CA TYR A 29 12.74 -6.74 12.39
C TYR A 29 11.81 -7.86 12.88
N PHE A 30 12.11 -9.10 12.54
CA PHE A 30 11.55 -10.23 13.26
C PHE A 30 12.20 -10.30 14.64
N VAL A 31 11.37 -10.45 15.68
CA VAL A 31 11.80 -10.57 17.07
C VAL A 31 11.36 -11.92 17.58
N HIS A 32 12.31 -12.75 17.95
CA HIS A 32 12.05 -14.05 18.57
C HIS A 32 12.41 -14.01 20.05
N SER A 33 11.48 -14.43 20.89
CA SER A 33 11.66 -14.55 22.34
C SER A 33 10.86 -15.73 22.90
N ALA A 34 10.99 -16.02 24.17
CA ALA A 34 10.15 -17.03 24.83
C ALA A 34 8.65 -16.70 24.81
N ALA A 35 8.28 -15.43 24.62
CA ALA A 35 6.87 -15.00 24.45
C ALA A 35 6.34 -15.21 23.02
N GLY A 36 7.14 -15.76 22.11
CA GLY A 36 6.77 -16.02 20.71
C GLY A 36 7.44 -15.08 19.71
N ALA A 37 6.91 -15.09 18.48
CA ALA A 37 7.44 -14.32 17.37
C ALA A 37 6.66 -13.00 17.19
N HIS A 38 7.40 -11.92 17.03
CA HIS A 38 6.87 -10.57 16.86
C HIS A 38 7.53 -9.87 15.67
N VAL A 39 7.01 -8.72 15.29
CA VAL A 39 7.61 -7.79 14.32
C VAL A 39 7.78 -6.44 15.02
N LEU A 40 9.01 -5.96 15.12
CA LEU A 40 9.30 -4.59 15.50
C LEU A 40 9.38 -3.76 14.21
N ARG A 41 8.54 -2.73 14.09
CA ARG A 41 8.62 -1.72 13.05
C ARG A 41 9.21 -0.45 13.63
N VAL A 42 10.24 0.09 12.98
CA VAL A 42 10.85 1.37 13.31
C VAL A 42 10.57 2.35 12.18
N TYR A 43 9.85 3.41 12.50
CA TYR A 43 9.43 4.41 11.53
C TYR A 43 10.57 5.39 11.24
N VAL A 44 10.96 5.51 9.97
CA VAL A 44 12.11 6.34 9.57
C VAL A 44 11.70 7.76 9.18
N ALA A 45 10.60 7.90 8.46
CA ALA A 45 10.18 9.20 7.90
C ALA A 45 8.71 9.55 8.18
N LYS A 46 7.91 8.60 8.68
CA LYS A 46 6.49 8.83 8.93
C LYS A 46 6.28 9.72 10.16
N PRO A 47 5.54 10.83 10.05
CA PRO A 47 5.27 11.69 11.21
C PRO A 47 4.40 10.96 12.24
N LEU A 48 4.56 11.30 13.53
CA LEU A 48 3.85 10.66 14.65
C LEU A 48 2.33 10.62 14.44
N GLN A 49 1.75 11.68 13.90
CA GLN A 49 0.31 11.73 13.61
C GLN A 49 -0.10 10.66 12.58
N GLY A 50 0.71 10.44 11.54
CA GLY A 50 0.47 9.39 10.55
C GLY A 50 0.60 7.97 11.14
N ILE A 51 1.53 7.76 12.11
CA ILE A 51 1.66 6.49 12.82
C ILE A 51 0.42 6.25 13.70
N ARG A 52 -0.04 7.27 14.41
CA ARG A 52 -1.26 7.19 15.24
C ARG A 52 -2.50 6.89 14.41
N PHE A 53 -2.61 7.52 13.23
CA PHE A 53 -3.70 7.23 12.30
C PHE A 53 -3.66 5.76 11.84
N GLU A 54 -2.50 5.25 11.42
CA GLU A 54 -2.31 3.84 11.05
C GLU A 54 -2.76 2.90 12.18
N HIS A 55 -2.32 3.16 13.42
CA HIS A 55 -2.71 2.36 14.59
C HIS A 55 -4.21 2.44 14.90
N GLU A 56 -4.83 3.58 14.67
CA GLU A 56 -6.28 3.72 14.82
C GLU A 56 -7.04 2.88 13.79
N VAL A 57 -6.64 2.95 12.51
CA VAL A 57 -7.22 2.12 11.44
C VAL A 57 -7.10 0.63 11.79
N LEU A 58 -5.91 0.18 12.18
CA LEU A 58 -5.66 -1.21 12.59
C LEU A 58 -6.55 -1.63 13.77
N ARG A 59 -6.72 -0.77 14.77
CA ARG A 59 -7.60 -1.03 15.91
C ARG A 59 -9.06 -1.17 15.50
N ARG A 60 -9.55 -0.29 14.60
CA ARG A 60 -10.93 -0.36 14.07
C ARG A 60 -11.17 -1.64 13.27
N LEU A 61 -10.17 -2.10 12.51
CA LEU A 61 -10.26 -3.33 11.73
C LEU A 61 -10.32 -4.60 12.58
N VAL A 62 -9.92 -4.58 13.86
CA VAL A 62 -10.14 -5.72 14.79
C VAL A 62 -11.61 -6.01 14.97
N GLU A 63 -12.43 -4.96 14.98
CA GLU A 63 -13.88 -5.07 15.18
C GLU A 63 -14.60 -5.57 13.93
N ALA A 64 -13.91 -5.55 12.76
CA ALA A 64 -14.43 -6.12 11.52
C ALA A 64 -14.18 -7.65 11.49
N ASP A 65 -15.21 -8.43 11.17
CA ASP A 65 -15.13 -9.89 11.05
C ASP A 65 -14.40 -10.31 9.76
N LEU A 66 -13.10 -10.01 9.69
CA LEU A 66 -12.26 -10.38 8.57
C LEU A 66 -11.79 -11.83 8.67
N PRO A 67 -11.84 -12.63 7.58
CA PRO A 67 -11.42 -14.03 7.59
C PRO A 67 -9.89 -14.22 7.61
N PHE A 68 -9.15 -13.14 7.76
CA PHE A 68 -7.70 -13.07 7.86
C PHE A 68 -7.29 -12.03 8.91
N ARG A 69 -6.01 -12.01 9.26
CA ARG A 69 -5.49 -11.09 10.27
C ARG A 69 -4.96 -9.80 9.62
N VAL A 70 -5.04 -8.71 10.39
CA VAL A 70 -4.29 -7.47 10.15
C VAL A 70 -3.33 -7.24 11.32
N PRO A 71 -2.23 -6.48 11.14
CA PRO A 71 -1.31 -6.20 12.23
C PRO A 71 -2.02 -5.54 13.41
N GLN A 72 -1.70 -6.00 14.63
CA GLN A 72 -2.26 -5.43 15.85
C GLN A 72 -1.11 -4.87 16.68
N PRO A 73 -0.98 -3.53 16.81
CA PRO A 73 0.08 -2.97 17.60
C PRO A 73 -0.12 -3.30 19.09
N LEU A 74 0.92 -3.84 19.71
CA LEU A 74 0.89 -4.19 21.13
C LEU A 74 1.11 -2.95 22.00
N PRO A 75 0.36 -2.80 23.11
CA PRO A 75 0.63 -1.73 24.05
C PRO A 75 1.98 -1.97 24.75
N SER A 76 2.75 -0.91 24.91
CA SER A 76 3.94 -0.90 25.73
C SER A 76 3.57 -0.94 27.24
N ARG A 77 4.56 -1.07 28.12
CA ARG A 77 4.37 -0.95 29.59
C ARG A 77 3.72 0.36 30.03
N ARG A 78 3.78 1.40 29.18
CA ARG A 78 3.15 2.71 29.42
C ARG A 78 1.72 2.80 28.89
N GLY A 79 1.23 1.76 28.22
CA GLY A 79 -0.09 1.71 27.60
C GLY A 79 -0.16 2.21 26.17
N ASP A 80 0.85 2.94 25.69
CA ASP A 80 0.91 3.42 24.30
C ASP A 80 1.38 2.31 23.35
N THR A 81 0.86 2.30 22.14
CA THR A 81 1.28 1.36 21.09
C THR A 81 2.49 1.84 20.31
N ILE A 82 2.91 3.09 20.51
CA ILE A 82 4.05 3.73 19.87
C ILE A 82 5.06 4.08 20.94
N ALA A 83 6.29 3.66 20.77
CA ALA A 83 7.38 3.98 21.67
C ALA A 83 8.43 4.85 20.95
N LEU A 84 9.10 5.73 21.70
CA LEU A 84 10.21 6.53 21.19
C LEU A 84 11.53 5.85 21.59
N ASP A 85 12.34 5.53 20.60
CA ASP A 85 13.74 5.18 20.80
C ASP A 85 14.54 6.46 21.03
N VAL A 86 15.05 6.62 22.24
CA VAL A 86 15.75 7.86 22.65
C VAL A 86 17.12 8.02 21.95
N ASP A 87 17.76 6.93 21.57
CA ASP A 87 19.08 6.94 20.95
C ASP A 87 19.02 7.41 19.51
N THR A 88 17.99 6.98 18.78
CA THR A 88 17.82 7.32 17.36
C THR A 88 16.76 8.39 17.11
N ALA A 89 16.04 8.82 18.14
CA ALA A 89 14.89 9.71 18.07
C ALA A 89 13.78 9.20 17.10
N ARG A 90 13.70 7.88 16.89
CA ARG A 90 12.73 7.23 16.02
C ARG A 90 11.60 6.61 16.81
N HIS A 91 10.43 6.55 16.20
CA HIS A 91 9.29 5.83 16.77
C HIS A 91 9.34 4.36 16.38
N GLY A 92 8.97 3.49 17.31
CA GLY A 92 8.82 2.06 17.07
C GLY A 92 7.48 1.54 17.55
N ALA A 93 7.02 0.45 16.94
CA ALA A 93 5.84 -0.30 17.36
C ALA A 93 6.10 -1.80 17.25
N LEU A 94 5.53 -2.55 18.18
CA LEU A 94 5.65 -4.00 18.21
C LEU A 94 4.33 -4.65 17.85
N PHE A 95 4.40 -5.66 17.00
CA PHE A 95 3.24 -6.41 16.51
C PHE A 95 3.45 -7.91 16.72
N PRO A 96 2.42 -8.70 17.04
CA PRO A 96 2.49 -10.15 16.91
C PRO A 96 2.76 -10.53 15.45
N ARG A 97 3.68 -11.45 15.20
CA ARG A 97 3.93 -11.94 13.85
C ARG A 97 2.71 -12.70 13.33
N ILE A 98 2.20 -12.30 12.17
CA ILE A 98 1.20 -13.08 11.45
C ILE A 98 1.94 -14.22 10.73
N PRO A 99 1.62 -15.49 11.02
CA PRO A 99 2.29 -16.62 10.35
C PRO A 99 1.79 -16.74 8.90
N GLY A 100 2.71 -16.93 7.99
CA GLY A 100 2.46 -17.06 6.56
C GLY A 100 3.69 -16.70 5.75
N GLU A 101 3.62 -17.01 4.46
CA GLU A 101 4.62 -16.64 3.46
C GLU A 101 4.00 -15.64 2.49
N THR A 102 4.82 -14.84 1.82
CA THR A 102 4.35 -13.94 0.77
C THR A 102 3.76 -14.75 -0.38
N LEU A 103 2.74 -14.21 -1.03
CA LEU A 103 2.03 -14.87 -2.12
C LEU A 103 2.96 -15.15 -3.30
N ASP A 104 3.01 -16.41 -3.73
CA ASP A 104 3.59 -16.81 -5.01
C ASP A 104 2.59 -16.53 -6.14
N ASP A 105 3.01 -15.78 -7.16
CA ASP A 105 2.20 -15.46 -8.34
C ASP A 105 2.07 -16.62 -9.35
N GLY A 106 2.76 -17.76 -9.10
CA GLY A 106 2.58 -19.00 -9.83
C GLY A 106 1.19 -19.65 -9.66
N ASP A 107 0.55 -19.43 -8.51
CA ASP A 107 -0.81 -19.94 -8.21
C ASP A 107 -1.89 -18.88 -8.54
N THR A 108 -2.49 -19.00 -9.73
CA THR A 108 -3.57 -18.13 -10.20
C THR A 108 -4.79 -18.11 -9.25
N ALA A 109 -5.11 -19.25 -8.61
CA ALA A 109 -6.22 -19.31 -7.66
C ALA A 109 -5.87 -18.60 -6.35
N ALA A 110 -4.61 -18.64 -5.91
CA ALA A 110 -4.16 -17.88 -4.75
C ALA A 110 -4.18 -16.37 -5.03
N VAL A 111 -3.85 -15.95 -6.26
CA VAL A 111 -3.95 -14.55 -6.71
C VAL A 111 -5.40 -14.06 -6.65
N ALA A 112 -6.36 -14.84 -7.14
CA ALA A 112 -7.79 -14.49 -7.06
C ALA A 112 -8.25 -14.39 -5.59
N ARG A 113 -7.85 -15.32 -4.72
CA ARG A 113 -8.17 -15.26 -3.28
C ARG A 113 -7.54 -14.05 -2.58
N ALA A 114 -6.35 -13.64 -2.99
CA ALA A 114 -5.72 -12.43 -2.47
C ALA A 114 -6.52 -11.17 -2.85
N ALA A 115 -6.98 -11.09 -4.09
CA ALA A 115 -7.83 -10.00 -4.55
C ALA A 115 -9.20 -9.98 -3.83
N GLU A 116 -9.82 -11.13 -3.60
CA GLU A 116 -11.02 -11.27 -2.76
C GLU A 116 -10.76 -10.76 -1.34
N ALA A 117 -9.61 -11.10 -0.75
CA ALA A 117 -9.25 -10.64 0.59
C ALA A 117 -9.07 -9.11 0.65
N PHE A 118 -8.43 -8.51 -0.35
CA PHE A 118 -8.33 -7.05 -0.44
C PHE A 118 -9.70 -6.40 -0.61
N ALA A 119 -10.59 -6.96 -1.42
CA ALA A 119 -11.95 -6.44 -1.55
C ALA A 119 -12.71 -6.47 -0.21
N ARG A 120 -12.57 -7.54 0.58
CA ARG A 120 -13.13 -7.62 1.94
C ARG A 120 -12.52 -6.58 2.89
N LEU A 121 -11.22 -6.39 2.81
CA LEU A 121 -10.52 -5.35 3.57
C LEU A 121 -11.04 -3.97 3.19
N ASP A 122 -11.16 -3.69 1.90
CA ASP A 122 -11.61 -2.40 1.38
C ASP A 122 -13.07 -2.09 1.81
N MET A 123 -13.95 -3.10 1.81
CA MET A 123 -15.30 -2.97 2.39
C MET A 123 -15.27 -2.64 3.88
N ALA A 124 -14.39 -3.28 4.65
CA ALA A 124 -14.25 -3.01 6.08
C ALA A 124 -13.70 -1.60 6.33
N LEU A 125 -12.71 -1.16 5.54
CA LEU A 125 -12.16 0.20 5.59
C LEU A 125 -13.22 1.23 5.22
N GLY A 126 -14.04 0.97 4.20
CA GLY A 126 -15.15 1.82 3.79
C GLY A 126 -16.22 1.99 4.88
N GLY A 127 -16.36 1.01 5.78
CA GLY A 127 -17.22 1.09 6.97
C GLY A 127 -16.69 2.02 8.07
N ILE A 128 -15.42 2.45 8.01
CA ILE A 128 -14.84 3.40 8.95
C ILE A 128 -15.12 4.84 8.48
N GLU A 129 -16.30 5.34 8.82
CA GLU A 129 -16.72 6.68 8.36
C GLU A 129 -15.87 7.81 8.96
N ARG A 130 -15.46 7.68 10.22
CA ARG A 130 -14.70 8.69 10.97
C ARG A 130 -13.57 8.07 11.75
N THR A 131 -12.49 8.82 11.84
CA THR A 131 -11.33 8.54 12.68
C THR A 131 -11.10 9.72 13.62
N ASP A 132 -10.60 9.45 14.84
CA ASP A 132 -10.28 10.49 15.82
C ASP A 132 -9.08 11.32 15.35
N ILE A 133 -8.20 10.69 14.56
CA ILE A 133 -7.05 11.32 13.92
C ILE A 133 -7.39 11.56 12.45
N PRO A 134 -7.18 12.78 11.93
CA PRO A 134 -7.45 13.07 10.52
C PRO A 134 -6.73 12.10 9.57
N ALA A 135 -7.50 11.48 8.67
CA ALA A 135 -6.93 10.61 7.64
C ALA A 135 -6.09 11.43 6.66
N PRO A 136 -4.94 10.93 6.19
CA PRO A 136 -4.32 11.46 4.98
C PRO A 136 -5.32 11.42 3.83
N VAL A 137 -5.35 12.46 3.03
CA VAL A 137 -6.25 12.57 1.86
C VAL A 137 -5.40 12.79 0.62
N PHE A 138 -5.56 11.93 -0.36
CA PHE A 138 -5.08 12.18 -1.71
C PHE A 138 -6.26 12.67 -2.57
N ALA A 139 -6.07 13.82 -3.22
CA ALA A 139 -7.11 14.50 -4.00
C ALA A 139 -6.80 14.55 -5.51
N GLY A 140 -5.94 13.67 -6.00
CA GLY A 140 -5.55 13.61 -7.41
C GLY A 140 -4.50 14.65 -7.83
N ASP A 141 -3.97 15.47 -6.92
CA ASP A 141 -2.93 16.45 -7.25
C ASP A 141 -1.53 15.87 -7.05
N LEU A 142 -0.86 15.54 -8.15
CA LEU A 142 0.52 15.01 -8.11
C LEU A 142 1.51 15.97 -7.45
N ARG A 143 1.28 17.30 -7.52
CA ARG A 143 2.16 18.32 -6.93
C ARG A 143 2.09 18.34 -5.40
N ALA A 144 1.03 17.79 -4.83
CA ALA A 144 0.86 17.67 -3.39
C ALA A 144 1.52 16.42 -2.79
N MET A 145 2.11 15.56 -3.63
CA MET A 145 2.62 14.26 -3.18
C MET A 145 3.89 14.36 -2.35
N HIS A 146 4.74 15.35 -2.61
CA HIS A 146 5.99 15.53 -1.85
C HIS A 146 6.35 17.01 -1.70
N PRO A 147 6.73 17.48 -0.51
CA PRO A 147 7.05 18.90 -0.28
C PRO A 147 8.19 19.47 -1.16
N ALA A 148 9.13 18.62 -1.57
CA ALA A 148 10.23 19.02 -2.44
C ALA A 148 9.82 19.13 -3.93
N VAL A 149 8.58 18.74 -4.29
CA VAL A 149 8.05 18.86 -5.65
C VAL A 149 6.91 19.86 -5.64
N THR A 150 7.22 21.11 -5.96
CA THR A 150 6.23 22.21 -5.99
C THR A 150 5.61 22.36 -7.37
N SER A 151 6.30 21.88 -8.40
CA SER A 151 5.90 21.85 -9.79
C SER A 151 6.45 20.57 -10.46
N LEU A 152 5.77 20.06 -11.50
CA LEU A 152 6.33 18.96 -12.30
C LEU A 152 7.62 19.38 -13.02
N ALA A 153 7.84 20.68 -13.27
CA ALA A 153 9.11 21.19 -13.80
C ALA A 153 10.32 20.94 -12.87
N ASP A 154 10.09 20.78 -11.55
CA ASP A 154 11.16 20.41 -10.62
C ASP A 154 11.74 19.02 -10.90
N LEU A 155 11.08 18.24 -11.76
CA LEU A 155 11.48 16.89 -12.15
C LEU A 155 12.23 16.83 -13.49
N ASP A 156 12.41 17.96 -14.20
CA ASP A 156 12.96 18.00 -15.56
C ASP A 156 14.35 17.38 -15.67
N ASP A 157 15.20 17.58 -14.67
CA ASP A 157 16.55 17.05 -14.62
C ASP A 157 16.66 15.67 -13.90
N VAL A 158 15.57 15.18 -13.32
CA VAL A 158 15.57 13.96 -12.49
C VAL A 158 14.89 12.77 -13.13
N ILE A 159 13.97 12.98 -14.09
CA ILE A 159 13.27 11.90 -14.77
C ILE A 159 13.38 12.02 -16.30
N SER A 160 13.20 10.91 -17.02
CA SER A 160 13.28 10.87 -18.47
C SER A 160 12.15 11.66 -19.14
N GLN A 161 12.36 12.16 -20.36
CA GLN A 161 11.33 12.88 -21.13
C GLN A 161 10.02 12.07 -21.25
N PRO A 162 9.99 10.77 -21.61
CA PRO A 162 8.73 10.01 -21.64
C PRO A 162 8.03 9.95 -20.27
N GLY A 163 8.79 9.92 -19.17
CA GLY A 163 8.24 9.97 -17.81
C GLY A 163 7.56 11.31 -17.53
N ARG A 164 8.16 12.44 -17.93
CA ARG A 164 7.55 13.78 -17.79
C ARG A 164 6.26 13.89 -18.57
N GLU A 165 6.28 13.51 -19.84
CA GLU A 165 5.09 13.53 -20.73
C GLU A 165 3.93 12.71 -20.14
N MET A 166 4.24 11.54 -19.54
CA MET A 166 3.25 10.75 -18.81
C MET A 166 2.71 11.50 -17.59
N LEU A 167 3.57 12.08 -16.74
CA LEU A 167 3.14 12.81 -15.54
C LEU A 167 2.28 14.03 -15.87
N GLU A 168 2.62 14.79 -16.92
CA GLU A 168 1.83 15.95 -17.37
C GLU A 168 0.43 15.52 -17.80
N ARG A 169 0.33 14.50 -18.65
CA ARG A 169 -0.96 13.94 -19.11
C ARG A 169 -1.80 13.42 -17.93
N VAL A 170 -1.19 12.73 -16.98
CA VAL A 170 -1.88 12.24 -15.79
C VAL A 170 -2.34 13.40 -14.90
N ALA A 171 -1.52 14.42 -14.69
CA ALA A 171 -1.89 15.58 -13.89
C ALA A 171 -3.08 16.35 -14.45
N GLU A 172 -3.20 16.46 -15.78
CA GLU A 172 -4.33 17.08 -16.45
C GLU A 172 -5.64 16.30 -16.26
N SER A 173 -5.57 14.96 -16.25
CA SER A 173 -6.76 14.09 -16.18
C SER A 173 -7.19 13.74 -14.75
N ALA A 174 -6.30 13.80 -13.77
CA ALA A 174 -6.57 13.32 -12.41
C ALA A 174 -7.69 14.09 -11.69
N GLY A 175 -7.67 15.41 -11.74
CA GLY A 175 -8.68 16.24 -11.06
C GLY A 175 -10.12 15.94 -11.46
N PRO A 176 -10.48 15.92 -12.75
CA PRO A 176 -11.81 15.54 -13.23
C PRO A 176 -12.22 14.12 -12.81
N ILE A 177 -11.29 13.16 -12.83
CA ILE A 177 -11.55 11.76 -12.39
C ILE A 177 -11.91 11.76 -10.91
N TYR A 178 -11.11 12.38 -10.06
CA TYR A 178 -11.35 12.42 -8.62
C TYR A 178 -12.66 13.15 -8.25
N ALA A 179 -13.03 14.17 -8.98
CA ALA A 179 -14.28 14.90 -8.73
C ALA A 179 -15.55 14.06 -8.97
N SER A 180 -15.44 12.96 -9.74
CA SER A 180 -16.58 12.14 -10.14
C SER A 180 -16.70 10.81 -9.39
N LEU A 181 -15.70 10.42 -8.60
CA LEU A 181 -15.62 9.11 -7.97
C LEU A 181 -15.90 9.15 -6.47
N PRO A 182 -16.54 8.11 -5.91
CA PRO A 182 -16.72 7.98 -4.47
C PRO A 182 -15.40 7.73 -3.74
N THR A 183 -15.27 8.35 -2.57
CA THR A 183 -14.08 8.24 -1.71
C THR A 183 -14.38 7.49 -0.43
N GLN A 184 -13.40 6.74 0.07
CA GLN A 184 -13.44 6.05 1.36
C GLN A 184 -12.02 5.94 1.96
N LEU A 185 -11.88 5.30 3.12
CA LEU A 185 -10.59 4.80 3.55
C LEU A 185 -10.23 3.59 2.69
N ILE A 186 -8.96 3.54 2.24
CA ILE A 186 -8.37 2.42 1.51
C ILE A 186 -7.06 2.01 2.18
N HIS A 187 -6.55 0.84 1.83
CA HIS A 187 -5.21 0.38 2.25
C HIS A 187 -4.11 1.17 1.54
N GLY A 188 -4.30 1.47 0.25
CA GLY A 188 -3.44 2.32 -0.56
C GLY A 188 -2.18 1.65 -1.12
N ASP A 189 -1.97 0.37 -0.84
CA ASP A 189 -0.83 -0.42 -1.35
C ASP A 189 -1.22 -1.87 -1.60
N PHE A 190 -2.20 -2.08 -2.49
CA PHE A 190 -2.55 -3.43 -2.91
C PHE A 190 -1.42 -4.04 -3.73
N SER A 191 -0.56 -4.75 -3.05
CA SER A 191 0.48 -5.58 -3.67
C SER A 191 0.48 -6.99 -3.10
N PHE A 192 0.94 -7.97 -3.86
CA PHE A 192 1.03 -9.35 -3.38
C PHE A 192 2.12 -9.56 -2.33
N GLY A 193 3.09 -8.63 -2.26
CA GLY A 193 4.07 -8.59 -1.17
C GLY A 193 3.44 -8.37 0.20
N ASN A 194 2.26 -7.72 0.24
CA ASN A 194 1.52 -7.41 1.44
C ASN A 194 0.50 -8.50 1.84
N VAL A 195 0.41 -9.60 1.07
CA VAL A 195 -0.48 -10.74 1.36
C VAL A 195 0.31 -11.91 1.89
N LEU A 196 -0.03 -12.33 3.11
CA LEU A 196 0.52 -13.53 3.74
C LEU A 196 -0.43 -14.71 3.52
N VAL A 197 0.09 -15.81 2.98
CA VAL A 197 -0.66 -17.03 2.69
C VAL A 197 -0.14 -18.22 3.49
N GLY A 198 -1.00 -19.20 3.70
CA GLY A 198 -0.62 -20.47 4.35
C GLY A 198 -1.78 -21.44 4.34
N SER A 199 -1.49 -22.72 4.12
CA SER A 199 -2.50 -23.79 4.02
C SER A 199 -3.62 -23.47 3.00
N GLY A 200 -3.24 -22.90 1.85
CA GLY A 200 -4.16 -22.55 0.75
C GLY A 200 -5.10 -21.38 1.03
N ARG A 201 -4.85 -20.57 2.06
CA ARG A 201 -5.69 -19.43 2.46
C ARG A 201 -4.87 -18.17 2.67
N VAL A 202 -5.51 -17.00 2.53
CA VAL A 202 -4.95 -15.74 3.02
C VAL A 202 -4.94 -15.78 4.55
N ARG A 203 -3.78 -15.56 5.14
CA ARG A 203 -3.54 -15.55 6.60
C ARG A 203 -3.55 -14.14 7.17
N GLY A 204 -3.12 -13.17 6.35
CA GLY A 204 -3.10 -11.77 6.74
C GLY A 204 -2.79 -10.83 5.59
N ILE A 205 -3.17 -9.58 5.77
CA ILE A 205 -2.75 -8.44 4.94
C ILE A 205 -1.97 -7.50 5.86
N VAL A 206 -0.82 -7.03 5.39
CA VAL A 206 0.13 -6.22 6.16
C VAL A 206 0.45 -4.92 5.43
N ASP A 207 1.17 -4.03 6.11
CA ASP A 207 1.72 -2.79 5.57
C ASP A 207 0.69 -1.69 5.28
N PHE A 208 0.06 -1.20 6.35
CA PHE A 208 -0.96 -0.15 6.33
C PHE A 208 -0.39 1.28 6.30
N GLU A 209 0.89 1.45 5.97
CA GLU A 209 1.54 2.77 6.06
C GLU A 209 0.98 3.81 5.10
N TYR A 210 0.39 3.37 3.99
CA TYR A 210 -0.23 4.24 2.98
C TYR A 210 -1.75 4.36 3.12
N SER A 211 -2.33 3.78 4.17
CA SER A 211 -3.78 3.90 4.40
C SER A 211 -4.19 5.36 4.52
N GLY A 212 -5.27 5.71 3.83
CA GLY A 212 -5.79 7.07 3.77
C GLY A 212 -7.14 7.14 3.06
N ARG A 213 -7.68 8.36 2.93
CA ARG A 213 -8.87 8.59 2.11
C ARG A 213 -8.48 8.83 0.66
N ASP A 214 -9.01 8.00 -0.20
CA ASP A 214 -8.80 8.07 -1.64
C ASP A 214 -10.08 7.62 -2.37
N VAL A 215 -10.10 7.72 -3.70
CA VAL A 215 -11.18 7.14 -4.48
C VAL A 215 -11.18 5.62 -4.31
N ARG A 216 -12.36 5.06 -4.07
CA ARG A 216 -12.52 3.63 -3.72
C ARG A 216 -11.90 2.69 -4.76
N ALA A 217 -12.09 3.00 -6.03
CA ALA A 217 -11.55 2.18 -7.13
C ALA A 217 -10.02 2.17 -7.21
N MET A 218 -9.31 3.07 -6.49
CA MET A 218 -7.84 3.10 -6.47
C MET A 218 -7.25 1.81 -5.90
N GLU A 219 -7.91 1.18 -4.92
CA GLU A 219 -7.41 -0.08 -4.37
C GLU A 219 -7.30 -1.17 -5.45
N LEU A 220 -8.37 -1.39 -6.23
CA LEU A 220 -8.32 -2.35 -7.35
C LEU A 220 -7.34 -1.92 -8.44
N ALA A 221 -7.28 -0.63 -8.76
CA ALA A 221 -6.36 -0.09 -9.78
C ALA A 221 -4.89 -0.31 -9.37
N ALA A 222 -4.52 -0.12 -8.10
CA ALA A 222 -3.21 -0.44 -7.55
C ALA A 222 -2.88 -1.93 -7.70
N GLY A 223 -3.81 -2.81 -7.34
CA GLY A 223 -3.66 -4.26 -7.51
C GLY A 223 -3.45 -4.68 -8.95
N LEU A 224 -4.23 -4.14 -9.89
CA LEU A 224 -4.08 -4.40 -11.32
C LEU A 224 -2.72 -3.91 -11.83
N SER A 225 -2.30 -2.71 -11.46
CA SER A 225 -0.99 -2.16 -11.87
C SER A 225 0.17 -2.99 -11.31
N SER A 226 0.04 -3.48 -10.09
CA SER A 226 1.04 -4.34 -9.45
C SER A 226 1.24 -5.66 -10.17
N VAL A 227 0.17 -6.31 -10.66
CA VAL A 227 0.31 -7.59 -11.40
C VAL A 227 0.81 -7.42 -12.81
N ILE A 228 0.48 -6.32 -13.50
CA ILE A 228 0.95 -6.05 -14.87
C ILE A 228 2.48 -6.04 -14.94
N LEU A 229 3.14 -5.60 -13.90
CA LEU A 229 4.61 -5.57 -13.79
C LEU A 229 5.26 -6.93 -13.52
N ARG A 230 4.47 -7.96 -13.24
CA ARG A 230 5.00 -9.30 -13.01
C ARG A 230 5.19 -10.07 -14.30
N SER A 231 6.05 -11.07 -14.28
CA SER A 231 6.35 -11.91 -15.46
C SER A 231 5.12 -12.59 -16.09
N ARG A 232 4.06 -12.79 -15.30
CA ARG A 232 2.79 -13.38 -15.70
C ARG A 232 1.63 -12.39 -15.76
N GLY A 233 1.91 -11.09 -15.79
CA GLY A 233 0.91 -10.02 -15.76
C GLY A 233 -0.21 -10.18 -16.79
N GLU A 234 0.12 -10.63 -18.01
CA GLU A 234 -0.85 -10.87 -19.09
C GLU A 234 -1.96 -11.89 -18.76
N VAL A 235 -1.74 -12.78 -17.80
CA VAL A 235 -2.74 -13.78 -17.39
C VAL A 235 -3.29 -13.53 -15.99
N LEU A 236 -2.60 -12.75 -15.16
CA LEU A 236 -2.96 -12.56 -13.75
C LEU A 236 -3.95 -11.42 -13.53
N TRP A 237 -4.06 -10.44 -14.42
CA TRP A 237 -4.96 -9.30 -14.24
C TRP A 237 -6.45 -9.73 -14.17
N ARG A 238 -6.86 -10.76 -14.94
CA ARG A 238 -8.24 -11.28 -14.86
C ARG A 238 -8.56 -11.93 -13.52
N PRO A 239 -7.74 -12.85 -12.97
CA PRO A 239 -7.92 -13.37 -11.61
C PRO A 239 -8.03 -12.27 -10.54
N VAL A 240 -7.22 -11.21 -10.64
CA VAL A 240 -7.32 -10.06 -9.72
C VAL A 240 -8.66 -9.34 -9.88
N LEU A 241 -9.04 -9.02 -11.10
CA LEU A 241 -10.29 -8.33 -11.39
C LEU A 241 -11.50 -9.13 -10.91
N HIS A 242 -11.58 -10.41 -11.27
CA HIS A 242 -12.69 -11.28 -10.88
C HIS A 242 -12.74 -11.56 -9.37
N GLY A 243 -11.58 -11.79 -8.74
CA GLY A 243 -11.49 -12.00 -7.29
C GLY A 243 -11.99 -10.79 -6.51
N TYR A 244 -11.59 -9.59 -6.93
CA TYR A 244 -12.02 -8.35 -6.29
C TYR A 244 -13.51 -8.06 -6.53
N LEU A 245 -13.93 -8.00 -7.80
CA LEU A 245 -15.31 -7.63 -8.18
C LEU A 245 -16.37 -8.68 -7.79
N GLY A 246 -15.96 -9.93 -7.60
CA GLY A 246 -16.83 -10.97 -7.02
C GLY A 246 -17.21 -10.72 -5.57
N THR A 247 -16.52 -9.81 -4.90
CA THR A 247 -16.73 -9.47 -3.48
C THR A 247 -17.23 -8.04 -3.30
N GLN A 248 -16.55 -7.07 -3.93
CA GLN A 248 -16.92 -5.65 -3.85
C GLN A 248 -17.41 -5.14 -5.19
N ARG A 249 -18.62 -4.53 -5.19
CA ARG A 249 -19.16 -3.89 -6.39
C ARG A 249 -18.64 -2.47 -6.52
N LEU A 250 -18.15 -2.16 -7.72
CA LEU A 250 -17.86 -0.81 -8.18
C LEU A 250 -18.93 -0.38 -9.19
N ASP A 251 -19.22 0.91 -9.26
CA ASP A 251 -20.16 1.43 -10.26
C ASP A 251 -19.52 1.57 -11.65
N LEU A 252 -20.34 1.90 -12.65
CA LEU A 252 -19.87 2.00 -14.05
C LEU A 252 -18.79 3.08 -14.23
N THR A 253 -18.89 4.17 -13.48
CA THR A 253 -17.93 5.28 -13.54
C THR A 253 -16.59 4.86 -12.95
N GLU A 254 -16.61 4.14 -11.82
CA GLU A 254 -15.43 3.57 -11.19
C GLU A 254 -14.74 2.55 -12.09
N LEU A 255 -15.52 1.64 -12.69
CA LEU A 255 -14.97 0.62 -13.61
C LEU A 255 -14.32 1.26 -14.85
N ALA A 256 -14.93 2.29 -15.40
CA ALA A 256 -14.40 3.02 -16.55
C ALA A 256 -13.10 3.78 -16.21
N ALA A 257 -12.91 4.18 -14.94
CA ALA A 257 -11.74 4.91 -14.49
C ALA A 257 -10.52 4.02 -14.17
N LEU A 258 -10.68 2.69 -14.04
CA LEU A 258 -9.60 1.78 -13.63
C LEU A 258 -8.28 1.94 -14.43
N PRO A 259 -8.28 2.06 -15.76
CA PRO A 259 -7.05 2.26 -16.50
C PRO A 259 -6.30 3.54 -16.11
N ALA A 260 -7.03 4.66 -16.01
CA ALA A 260 -6.43 5.94 -15.65
C ALA A 260 -5.94 5.96 -14.19
N LEU A 261 -6.68 5.35 -13.26
CA LEU A 261 -6.29 5.22 -11.87
C LEU A 261 -5.04 4.34 -11.70
N ALA A 262 -4.88 3.28 -12.49
CA ALA A 262 -3.70 2.43 -12.44
C ALA A 262 -2.42 3.18 -12.88
N VAL A 263 -2.51 4.04 -13.89
CA VAL A 263 -1.41 4.91 -14.32
C VAL A 263 -1.14 5.98 -13.27
N LEU A 264 -2.18 6.60 -12.73
CA LEU A 264 -2.08 7.61 -11.68
C LEU A 264 -1.40 7.06 -10.42
N HIS A 265 -1.70 5.83 -10.01
CA HIS A 265 -1.04 5.17 -8.88
C HIS A 265 0.49 5.16 -9.06
N TRP A 266 0.98 4.80 -10.24
CA TRP A 266 2.43 4.81 -10.53
C TRP A 266 3.00 6.23 -10.68
N ALA A 267 2.23 7.16 -11.21
CA ALA A 267 2.62 8.57 -11.27
C ALA A 267 2.86 9.14 -9.85
N VAL A 268 1.97 8.82 -8.91
CA VAL A 268 2.13 9.16 -7.47
C VAL A 268 3.43 8.60 -6.91
N ILE A 269 3.73 7.32 -7.15
CA ILE A 269 4.96 6.66 -6.67
C ILE A 269 6.20 7.35 -7.26
N VAL A 270 6.19 7.66 -8.56
CA VAL A 270 7.31 8.35 -9.23
C VAL A 270 7.54 9.73 -8.60
N VAL A 271 6.51 10.55 -8.44
CA VAL A 271 6.63 11.90 -7.86
C VAL A 271 7.11 11.84 -6.41
N TRP A 272 6.58 10.91 -5.61
CA TRP A 272 7.01 10.70 -4.23
C TRP A 272 8.50 10.38 -4.13
N TRP A 273 8.99 9.41 -4.90
CA TRP A 273 10.40 9.02 -4.88
C TRP A 273 11.32 10.03 -5.55
N ALA A 274 10.84 10.79 -6.54
CA ALA A 274 11.57 11.91 -7.09
C ALA A 274 11.81 12.99 -6.03
N GLY A 275 10.78 13.37 -5.27
CA GLY A 275 10.91 14.30 -4.17
C GLY A 275 11.90 13.82 -3.09
N ARG A 276 11.84 12.53 -2.72
CA ARG A 276 12.81 11.93 -1.81
C ARG A 276 14.23 11.93 -2.37
N SER A 277 14.40 11.74 -3.68
CA SER A 277 15.72 11.82 -4.34
C SER A 277 16.29 13.23 -4.29
N ILE A 278 15.44 14.25 -4.49
CA ILE A 278 15.81 15.68 -4.34
C ILE A 278 16.31 15.94 -2.91
N GLU A 279 15.71 15.31 -1.89
CA GLU A 279 16.15 15.41 -0.49
C GLU A 279 17.39 14.54 -0.16
N GLY A 280 18.00 13.89 -1.14
CA GLY A 280 19.15 13.02 -0.93
C GLY A 280 18.83 11.63 -0.38
N ARG A 281 17.59 11.16 -0.56
CA ARG A 281 17.09 9.84 -0.13
C ARG A 281 16.57 9.04 -1.33
N PRO A 282 17.44 8.64 -2.28
CA PRO A 282 17.02 8.00 -3.51
C PRO A 282 16.39 6.62 -3.26
N PHE A 283 15.58 6.19 -4.23
CA PHE A 283 15.11 4.81 -4.29
C PHE A 283 16.28 3.86 -4.56
N ALA A 284 16.29 2.68 -3.92
CA ALA A 284 17.43 1.76 -3.97
C ALA A 284 17.78 1.31 -5.40
N ASP A 285 16.76 1.00 -6.23
CA ASP A 285 16.92 0.58 -7.63
C ASP A 285 17.12 1.78 -8.58
N GLY A 286 17.11 3.01 -8.06
CA GLY A 286 17.15 4.25 -8.82
C GLY A 286 15.79 4.70 -9.35
N LEU A 287 15.64 6.02 -9.50
CA LEU A 287 14.38 6.63 -9.96
C LEU A 287 14.00 6.20 -11.39
N GLY A 288 14.99 5.96 -12.25
CA GLY A 288 14.77 5.48 -13.62
C GLY A 288 13.98 4.17 -13.66
N ALA A 289 14.28 3.22 -12.77
CA ALA A 289 13.56 1.95 -12.70
C ALA A 289 12.07 2.13 -12.31
N LEU A 290 11.75 3.13 -11.49
CA LEU A 290 10.35 3.45 -11.16
C LEU A 290 9.64 4.09 -12.35
N VAL A 291 10.29 5.00 -13.06
CA VAL A 291 9.75 5.61 -14.29
C VAL A 291 9.49 4.54 -15.34
N ASP A 292 10.42 3.59 -15.54
CA ASP A 292 10.24 2.50 -16.49
C ASP A 292 9.03 1.63 -16.14
N ARG A 293 8.83 1.31 -14.84
CA ARG A 293 7.64 0.58 -14.36
C ARG A 293 6.35 1.35 -14.64
N ALA A 294 6.33 2.65 -14.36
CA ALA A 294 5.19 3.52 -14.64
C ALA A 294 4.86 3.53 -16.15
N LEU A 295 5.86 3.66 -17.01
CA LEU A 295 5.70 3.62 -18.46
C LEU A 295 5.26 2.26 -19.01
N ILE A 296 5.63 1.15 -18.35
CA ILE A 296 5.11 -0.18 -18.69
C ILE A 296 3.61 -0.24 -18.41
N VAL A 297 3.17 0.21 -17.23
CA VAL A 297 1.75 0.25 -16.87
C VAL A 297 0.97 1.16 -17.80
N ASP A 298 1.48 2.35 -18.10
CA ASP A 298 0.88 3.33 -19.00
C ASP A 298 0.63 2.72 -20.39
N ARG A 299 1.66 2.17 -21.02
CA ARG A 299 1.53 1.51 -22.33
C ARG A 299 0.58 0.31 -22.32
N TRP A 300 0.58 -0.46 -21.23
CA TRP A 300 -0.32 -1.60 -21.09
C TRP A 300 -1.77 -1.12 -20.99
N MET A 301 -2.04 -0.07 -20.23
CA MET A 301 -3.38 0.51 -20.06
C MET A 301 -3.86 1.16 -21.38
N ASP A 302 -3.00 1.82 -22.12
CA ASP A 302 -3.33 2.34 -23.45
C ASP A 302 -3.74 1.21 -24.42
N ALA A 303 -3.01 0.10 -24.42
CA ALA A 303 -3.26 -1.02 -25.34
C ALA A 303 -4.44 -1.91 -24.90
N ARG A 304 -4.60 -2.17 -23.61
CA ARG A 304 -5.51 -3.18 -23.06
C ARG A 304 -6.60 -2.61 -22.13
N GLY A 305 -6.56 -1.31 -21.81
CA GLY A 305 -7.55 -0.67 -20.95
C GLY A 305 -8.99 -0.87 -21.42
N PRO A 306 -9.33 -0.71 -22.70
CA PRO A 306 -10.69 -1.01 -23.18
C PRO A 306 -11.13 -2.47 -22.95
N GLU A 307 -10.22 -3.44 -23.12
CA GLU A 307 -10.51 -4.85 -22.81
C GLU A 307 -10.71 -5.07 -21.31
N LEU A 308 -9.86 -4.45 -20.46
CA LEU A 308 -9.98 -4.51 -19.01
C LEU A 308 -11.34 -3.97 -18.56
N VAL A 309 -11.75 -2.81 -19.04
CA VAL A 309 -13.06 -2.21 -18.69
C VAL A 309 -14.21 -3.11 -19.15
N ALA A 310 -14.15 -3.64 -20.37
CA ALA A 310 -15.16 -4.56 -20.88
C ALA A 310 -15.28 -5.85 -20.03
N GLU A 311 -14.15 -6.38 -19.53
CA GLU A 311 -14.12 -7.53 -18.64
C GLU A 311 -14.67 -7.17 -17.26
N ALA A 312 -14.31 -5.99 -16.72
CA ALA A 312 -14.81 -5.48 -15.43
C ALA A 312 -16.36 -5.34 -15.43
N LEU A 313 -16.89 -4.81 -16.51
CA LEU A 313 -18.35 -4.70 -16.70
C LEU A 313 -19.03 -6.07 -16.70
N ARG A 314 -18.45 -7.09 -17.33
CA ARG A 314 -18.97 -8.46 -17.32
C ARG A 314 -18.88 -9.12 -15.95
N ALA A 315 -17.80 -8.86 -15.21
CA ALA A 315 -17.58 -9.41 -13.87
C ALA A 315 -18.48 -8.79 -12.80
N SER A 316 -19.07 -7.62 -13.07
CA SER A 316 -19.93 -6.86 -12.13
C SER A 316 -21.43 -7.17 -12.29
N THR A 317 -21.80 -7.92 -13.33
CA THR A 317 -23.19 -8.38 -13.57
C THR A 317 -23.45 -9.72 -12.91
#